data_79e53dcc75d793dee77c42575b62d720
#
_entry.id   79e53dcc75d793dee77c42575b62d720
#
_cell.length_a   1.000
_cell.length_b   1.000
_cell.length_c   1.000
_cell.angle_alpha   90.00
_cell.angle_beta   90.00
_cell.angle_gamma   90.00
#
_symmetry.space_group_name_H-M   'P 1'
#
loop_
_entity.id
_entity.type
_entity.pdbx_description
1 polymer ?
#
loop_
_entity_poly.entity_id
_entity_poly.type
_entity_poly.pdbx_seq_one_letter_code
_entity_poly.pdbx_strand_id
1 'polypeptide(L)'
;MLFRSDVCFGPMNFGKTKEEAKEIAIKCLKDVGLPEKLYEKSPFELSGGQKRRVAIAGILAMEPEYFILDEPTAGLDPVGKDQILNLLKKLHEEKKITIILVSHSMEDVADYAQRVIVMNHGQVMYEGDKKEVFSHKKELEAAGLAVPFYRQVCEELADRGFPIQRDLLTLEETKDAIIQGLKELRGK
;
A
#
# COMPACT_ATOMS: atom_id res chain seq x y z
N MET A 1 -12.31 6.74 26.71
CA MET A 1 -10.85 6.62 26.56
C MET A 1 -10.50 7.38 25.29
N LEU A 2 -9.57 8.32 25.34
CA LEU A 2 -9.23 9.18 24.19
C LEU A 2 -8.20 8.41 23.33
N PHE A 3 -8.38 8.30 22.01
CA PHE A 3 -7.46 7.50 21.19
C PHE A 3 -6.01 8.04 21.18
N ARG A 4 -5.79 9.34 21.51
CA ARG A 4 -4.44 9.86 21.76
C ARG A 4 -3.72 9.06 22.86
N SER A 5 -4.45 8.63 23.89
CA SER A 5 -3.89 7.80 24.95
C SER A 5 -3.45 6.42 24.44
N ASP A 6 -4.15 5.88 23.44
CA ASP A 6 -3.80 4.59 22.84
C ASP A 6 -2.48 4.71 22.07
N VAL A 7 -2.24 5.82 21.37
CA VAL A 7 -0.96 6.08 20.68
C VAL A 7 0.20 6.31 21.66
N CYS A 8 -0.06 6.85 22.85
CA CYS A 8 0.94 7.03 23.90
C CYS A 8 1.41 5.70 24.53
N PHE A 9 0.60 4.64 24.42
CA PHE A 9 0.83 3.38 25.12
C PHE A 9 2.17 2.73 24.73
N GLY A 10 2.48 2.67 23.44
CA GLY A 10 3.74 2.13 22.93
C GLY A 10 4.97 2.85 23.53
N PRO A 11 5.12 4.17 23.32
CA PRO A 11 6.23 4.94 23.88
C PRO A 11 6.38 4.81 25.39
N MET A 12 5.27 4.81 26.14
CA MET A 12 5.32 4.65 27.59
C MET A 12 5.87 3.27 27.99
N ASN A 13 5.51 2.20 27.27
CA ASN A 13 6.07 0.87 27.50
C ASN A 13 7.57 0.78 27.20
N PHE A 14 8.07 1.66 26.33
CA PHE A 14 9.51 1.84 26.06
C PHE A 14 10.19 2.83 27.00
N GLY A 15 9.57 3.17 28.13
CA GLY A 15 10.18 3.97 29.19
C GLY A 15 10.11 5.48 29.02
N LYS A 16 9.34 5.98 28.03
CA LYS A 16 9.08 7.42 27.89
C LYS A 16 8.16 7.92 29.00
N THR A 17 8.38 9.14 29.46
CA THR A 17 7.47 9.82 30.37
C THR A 17 6.12 10.07 29.71
N LYS A 18 5.09 10.36 30.49
CA LYS A 18 3.76 10.65 29.97
C LYS A 18 3.74 11.90 29.06
N GLU A 19 4.54 12.88 29.41
CA GLU A 19 4.72 14.12 28.66
C GLU A 19 5.39 13.86 27.31
N GLU A 20 6.52 13.14 27.29
CA GLU A 20 7.22 12.75 26.07
C GLU A 20 6.34 11.87 25.16
N ALA A 21 5.65 10.89 25.73
CA ALA A 21 4.73 10.03 24.99
C ALA A 21 3.60 10.82 24.33
N LYS A 22 3.09 11.86 25.00
CA LYS A 22 2.05 12.74 24.46
C LYS A 22 2.57 13.56 23.26
N GLU A 23 3.78 14.09 23.35
CA GLU A 23 4.41 14.85 22.26
C GLU A 23 4.64 13.94 21.04
N ILE A 24 5.17 12.73 21.26
CA ILE A 24 5.36 11.71 20.22
C ILE A 24 4.02 11.36 19.56
N ALA A 25 2.98 11.10 20.36
CA ALA A 25 1.67 10.75 19.86
C ALA A 25 1.06 11.87 18.98
N ILE A 26 1.13 13.12 19.41
CA ILE A 26 0.65 14.27 18.63
C ILE A 26 1.39 14.36 17.28
N LYS A 27 2.71 14.21 17.29
CA LYS A 27 3.52 14.21 16.07
C LYS A 27 3.11 13.08 15.12
N CYS A 28 2.96 11.85 15.62
CA CYS A 28 2.56 10.70 14.80
C CYS A 28 1.12 10.84 14.25
N LEU A 29 0.19 11.35 15.04
CA LEU A 29 -1.18 11.63 14.59
C LEU A 29 -1.22 12.67 13.48
N LYS A 30 -0.36 13.68 13.55
CA LYS A 30 -0.18 14.68 12.48
C LYS A 30 0.46 14.07 11.23
N ASP A 31 1.48 13.24 11.39
CA ASP A 31 2.18 12.54 10.29
C ASP A 31 1.22 11.67 9.47
N VAL A 32 0.24 11.01 10.14
CA VAL A 32 -0.79 10.22 9.45
C VAL A 32 -1.97 11.06 8.95
N GLY A 33 -1.91 12.39 9.05
CA GLY A 33 -2.91 13.31 8.52
C GLY A 33 -4.25 13.29 9.25
N LEU A 34 -4.26 13.02 10.56
CA LEU A 34 -5.48 13.15 11.38
C LEU A 34 -5.64 14.59 11.85
N PRO A 35 -6.84 15.20 11.66
CA PRO A 35 -7.14 16.53 12.18
C PRO A 35 -7.10 16.59 13.71
N GLU A 36 -6.51 17.65 14.28
CA GLU A 36 -6.36 17.82 15.73
C GLU A 36 -7.68 17.73 16.50
N LYS A 37 -8.78 18.22 15.92
CA LYS A 37 -10.13 18.13 16.51
C LYS A 37 -10.60 16.71 16.81
N LEU A 38 -9.94 15.70 16.25
CA LEU A 38 -10.25 14.30 16.49
C LEU A 38 -9.44 13.68 17.63
N TYR A 39 -8.33 14.29 18.07
CA TYR A 39 -7.40 13.68 19.04
C TYR A 39 -8.02 13.35 20.40
N GLU A 40 -9.06 14.09 20.78
CA GLU A 40 -9.77 13.90 22.05
C GLU A 40 -11.06 13.07 21.90
N LYS A 41 -11.35 12.55 20.70
CA LYS A 41 -12.54 11.75 20.45
C LYS A 41 -12.35 10.31 20.91
N SER A 42 -13.49 9.62 21.13
CA SER A 42 -13.49 8.19 21.34
C SER A 42 -13.17 7.46 20.04
N PRO A 43 -12.42 6.31 20.06
CA PRO A 43 -12.22 5.46 18.90
C PRO A 43 -13.52 5.04 18.19
N PHE A 44 -14.63 4.97 18.94
CA PHE A 44 -15.95 4.60 18.39
C PHE A 44 -16.57 5.68 17.50
N GLU A 45 -16.14 6.93 17.64
CA GLU A 45 -16.61 8.07 16.85
C GLU A 45 -15.83 8.25 15.53
N LEU A 46 -14.79 7.43 15.30
CA LEU A 46 -13.93 7.52 14.12
C LEU A 46 -14.46 6.65 12.99
N SER A 47 -14.31 7.14 11.74
CA SER A 47 -14.51 6.31 10.54
C SER A 47 -13.47 5.18 10.45
N GLY A 48 -13.74 4.17 9.61
CA GLY A 48 -12.81 3.05 9.39
C GLY A 48 -11.41 3.51 8.99
N GLY A 49 -11.31 4.44 8.03
CA GLY A 49 -10.03 5.01 7.60
C GLY A 49 -9.33 5.81 8.70
N GLN A 50 -10.09 6.56 9.52
CA GLN A 50 -9.52 7.28 10.67
C GLN A 50 -8.98 6.31 11.73
N LYS A 51 -9.71 5.23 12.05
CA LYS A 51 -9.24 4.17 12.96
C LYS A 51 -7.94 3.54 12.45
N ARG A 52 -7.86 3.25 11.15
CA ARG A 52 -6.65 2.68 10.53
C ARG A 52 -5.45 3.64 10.65
N ARG A 53 -5.65 4.95 10.43
CA ARG A 53 -4.60 5.97 10.62
C ARG A 53 -4.13 6.06 12.07
N VAL A 54 -5.04 5.96 13.04
CA VAL A 54 -4.68 5.91 14.47
C VAL A 54 -3.84 4.68 14.79
N ALA A 55 -4.22 3.51 14.28
CA ALA A 55 -3.44 2.29 14.46
C ALA A 55 -2.02 2.43 13.87
N ILE A 56 -1.91 2.99 12.66
CA ILE A 56 -0.61 3.30 12.03
C ILE A 56 0.19 4.27 12.91
N ALA A 57 -0.42 5.34 13.43
CA ALA A 57 0.24 6.30 14.32
C ALA A 57 0.75 5.64 15.60
N GLY A 58 -0.01 4.69 16.18
CA GLY A 58 0.40 3.94 17.37
C GLY A 58 1.67 3.11 17.16
N ILE A 59 1.80 2.50 15.98
CA ILE A 59 3.03 1.77 15.63
C ILE A 59 4.17 2.73 15.32
N LEU A 60 3.91 3.80 14.56
CA LEU A 60 4.93 4.83 14.25
C LEU A 60 5.52 5.49 15.50
N ALA A 61 4.73 5.62 16.56
CA ALA A 61 5.18 6.18 17.83
C ALA A 61 6.26 5.36 18.52
N MET A 62 6.45 4.10 18.11
CA MET A 62 7.51 3.21 18.58
C MET A 62 8.78 3.27 17.71
N GLU A 63 8.80 4.14 16.68
CA GLU A 63 9.93 4.35 15.75
C GLU A 63 10.45 3.05 15.11
N PRO A 64 9.60 2.22 14.47
CA PRO A 64 10.00 0.94 13.93
C PRO A 64 10.89 1.09 12.70
N GLU A 65 11.90 0.23 12.54
CA GLU A 65 12.65 0.08 11.29
C GLU A 65 11.88 -0.72 10.24
N TYR A 66 11.06 -1.67 10.69
CA TYR A 66 10.22 -2.55 9.86
C TYR A 66 8.76 -2.42 10.27
N PHE A 67 7.89 -2.19 9.31
CA PHE A 67 6.46 -2.06 9.55
C PHE A 67 5.69 -3.08 8.70
N ILE A 68 5.16 -4.10 9.37
CA ILE A 68 4.38 -5.16 8.72
C ILE A 68 2.89 -4.82 8.83
N LEU A 69 2.20 -4.81 7.70
CA LEU A 69 0.77 -4.53 7.62
C LEU A 69 0.07 -5.68 6.89
N ASP A 70 -0.86 -6.30 7.58
CA ASP A 70 -1.71 -7.35 7.03
C ASP A 70 -3.05 -6.76 6.61
N GLU A 71 -3.33 -6.80 5.30
CA GLU A 71 -4.55 -6.27 4.68
C GLU A 71 -4.95 -4.87 5.19
N PRO A 72 -4.05 -3.85 5.12
CA PRO A 72 -4.32 -2.55 5.74
C PRO A 72 -5.44 -1.77 5.08
N THR A 73 -5.89 -2.17 3.90
CA THR A 73 -6.95 -1.52 3.12
C THR A 73 -8.27 -2.26 3.15
N ALA A 74 -8.33 -3.43 3.80
CA ALA A 74 -9.55 -4.24 3.87
C ALA A 74 -10.72 -3.46 4.48
N GLY A 75 -11.88 -3.52 3.80
CA GLY A 75 -13.11 -2.87 4.26
C GLY A 75 -13.16 -1.34 4.10
N LEU A 76 -12.19 -0.75 3.42
CA LEU A 76 -12.21 0.67 3.04
C LEU A 76 -12.85 0.85 1.66
N ASP A 77 -13.44 2.04 1.44
CA ASP A 77 -13.82 2.48 0.11
C ASP A 77 -12.58 2.79 -0.75
N PRO A 78 -12.71 2.94 -2.07
CA PRO A 78 -11.56 3.18 -2.95
C PRO A 78 -10.74 4.42 -2.54
N VAL A 79 -11.40 5.50 -2.12
CA VAL A 79 -10.72 6.74 -1.69
C VAL A 79 -9.94 6.51 -0.40
N GLY A 80 -10.55 5.83 0.57
CA GLY A 80 -9.89 5.47 1.83
C GLY A 80 -8.70 4.53 1.62
N LYS A 81 -8.83 3.58 0.70
CA LYS A 81 -7.75 2.68 0.28
C LYS A 81 -6.55 3.46 -0.25
N ASP A 82 -6.77 4.32 -1.26
CA ASP A 82 -5.72 5.14 -1.87
C ASP A 82 -5.04 6.04 -0.83
N GLN A 83 -5.83 6.63 0.07
CA GLN A 83 -5.28 7.46 1.13
C GLN A 83 -4.36 6.70 2.09
N ILE A 84 -4.66 5.44 2.42
CA ILE A 84 -3.80 4.62 3.29
C ILE A 84 -2.54 4.20 2.55
N LEU A 85 -2.64 3.73 1.30
CA LEU A 85 -1.48 3.29 0.52
C LEU A 85 -0.52 4.46 0.23
N ASN A 86 -1.05 5.63 -0.14
CA ASN A 86 -0.24 6.83 -0.32
C ASN A 86 0.41 7.31 0.99
N LEU A 87 -0.26 7.18 2.13
CA LEU A 87 0.33 7.45 3.43
C LEU A 87 1.52 6.51 3.70
N LEU A 88 1.36 5.21 3.45
CA LEU A 88 2.43 4.23 3.64
C LEU A 88 3.63 4.53 2.73
N LYS A 89 3.38 4.85 1.45
CA LYS A 89 4.42 5.28 0.52
C LYS A 89 5.19 6.49 1.03
N LYS A 90 4.48 7.53 1.47
CA LYS A 90 5.08 8.72 2.06
C LYS A 90 5.94 8.40 3.29
N LEU A 91 5.45 7.55 4.19
CA LEU A 91 6.21 7.13 5.38
C LEU A 91 7.48 6.36 5.01
N HIS A 92 7.42 5.48 4.01
CA HIS A 92 8.60 4.80 3.48
C HIS A 92 9.63 5.80 2.91
N GLU A 93 9.19 6.74 2.08
CA GLU A 93 10.07 7.72 1.42
C GLU A 93 10.69 8.72 2.40
N GLU A 94 9.90 9.26 3.33
CA GLU A 94 10.34 10.32 4.26
C GLU A 94 11.08 9.79 5.48
N LYS A 95 10.60 8.68 6.06
CA LYS A 95 11.14 8.13 7.32
C LYS A 95 12.07 6.94 7.12
N LYS A 96 12.25 6.47 5.86
CA LYS A 96 13.08 5.30 5.51
C LYS A 96 12.68 4.01 6.23
N ILE A 97 11.42 3.89 6.62
CA ILE A 97 10.87 2.68 7.22
C ILE A 97 10.71 1.63 6.13
N THR A 98 11.17 0.41 6.37
CA THR A 98 10.87 -0.71 5.49
C THR A 98 9.43 -1.17 5.72
N ILE A 99 8.58 -1.08 4.68
CA ILE A 99 7.18 -1.49 4.77
C ILE A 99 7.02 -2.86 4.12
N ILE A 100 6.46 -3.81 4.86
CA ILE A 100 6.06 -5.13 4.38
C ILE A 100 4.54 -5.14 4.33
N LEU A 101 4.00 -5.15 3.12
CA LEU A 101 2.57 -5.14 2.85
C LEU A 101 2.10 -6.55 2.50
N VAL A 102 1.24 -7.14 3.31
CA VAL A 102 0.52 -8.37 2.95
C VAL A 102 -0.81 -7.97 2.32
N SER A 103 -1.04 -8.38 1.09
CA SER A 103 -2.26 -8.07 0.33
C SER A 103 -2.56 -9.15 -0.70
N HIS A 104 -3.85 -9.32 -0.99
CA HIS A 104 -4.34 -10.13 -2.11
C HIS A 104 -4.76 -9.26 -3.32
N SER A 105 -4.63 -7.93 -3.24
CA SER A 105 -4.88 -7.01 -4.35
C SER A 105 -3.63 -6.89 -5.22
N MET A 106 -3.68 -7.48 -6.40
CA MET A 106 -2.56 -7.45 -7.35
C MET A 106 -2.30 -6.04 -7.88
N GLU A 107 -3.34 -5.20 -7.96
CA GLU A 107 -3.23 -3.79 -8.32
C GLU A 107 -2.42 -3.02 -7.27
N ASP A 108 -2.69 -3.22 -5.98
CA ASP A 108 -1.94 -2.56 -4.91
C ASP A 108 -0.47 -2.96 -4.94
N VAL A 109 -0.21 -4.27 -5.16
CA VAL A 109 1.16 -4.78 -5.30
C VAL A 109 1.84 -4.17 -6.53
N ALA A 110 1.14 -4.07 -7.66
CA ALA A 110 1.67 -3.48 -8.88
C ALA A 110 2.02 -2.00 -8.72
N ASP A 111 1.14 -1.23 -8.04
CA ASP A 111 1.30 0.22 -7.90
C ASP A 111 2.34 0.60 -6.82
N TYR A 112 2.37 -0.13 -5.70
CA TYR A 112 3.12 0.30 -4.51
C TYR A 112 4.34 -0.55 -4.17
N ALA A 113 4.38 -1.84 -4.53
CA ALA A 113 5.51 -2.69 -4.20
C ALA A 113 6.72 -2.47 -5.12
N GLN A 114 7.93 -2.55 -4.56
CA GLN A 114 9.19 -2.61 -5.29
C GLN A 114 9.63 -4.06 -5.47
N ARG A 115 9.52 -4.87 -4.42
CA ARG A 115 9.85 -6.30 -4.38
C ARG A 115 8.62 -7.08 -3.94
N VAL A 116 8.41 -8.23 -4.54
CA VAL A 116 7.25 -9.09 -4.30
C VAL A 116 7.73 -10.46 -3.84
N ILE A 117 7.07 -10.99 -2.81
CA ILE A 117 7.23 -12.36 -2.35
C ILE A 117 5.85 -13.03 -2.47
N VAL A 118 5.77 -14.07 -3.28
CA VAL A 118 4.56 -14.87 -3.44
C VAL A 118 4.65 -16.09 -2.55
N MET A 119 3.67 -16.22 -1.64
CA MET A 119 3.55 -17.36 -0.74
C MET A 119 2.47 -18.33 -1.24
N ASN A 120 2.79 -19.62 -1.27
CA ASN A 120 1.84 -20.68 -1.59
C ASN A 120 2.06 -21.87 -0.66
N HIS A 121 1.00 -22.35 0.02
CA HIS A 121 1.05 -23.45 0.98
C HIS A 121 2.17 -23.30 2.04
N GLY A 122 2.40 -22.06 2.54
CA GLY A 122 3.42 -21.79 3.56
C GLY A 122 4.88 -21.77 3.04
N GLN A 123 5.08 -21.85 1.74
CA GLN A 123 6.39 -21.77 1.09
C GLN A 123 6.47 -20.56 0.17
N VAL A 124 7.69 -20.04 -0.02
CA VAL A 124 7.95 -19.01 -1.01
C VAL A 124 7.92 -19.67 -2.39
N MET A 125 7.01 -19.21 -3.24
CA MET A 125 6.86 -19.68 -4.63
C MET A 125 7.71 -18.84 -5.58
N TYR A 126 7.62 -17.51 -5.45
CA TYR A 126 8.41 -16.54 -6.20
C TYR A 126 8.86 -15.40 -5.31
N GLU A 127 10.00 -14.83 -5.64
CA GLU A 127 10.54 -13.64 -4.98
C GLU A 127 11.38 -12.85 -5.97
N GLY A 128 11.10 -11.55 -6.12
CA GLY A 128 11.85 -10.70 -7.06
C GLY A 128 11.20 -9.35 -7.31
N ASP A 129 11.62 -8.69 -8.39
CA ASP A 129 10.95 -7.51 -8.92
C ASP A 129 9.52 -7.85 -9.37
N LYS A 130 8.62 -6.88 -9.24
CA LYS A 130 7.21 -7.09 -9.58
C LYS A 130 6.99 -7.51 -11.04
N LYS A 131 7.77 -6.99 -12.01
CA LYS A 131 7.64 -7.38 -13.42
C LYS A 131 8.06 -8.83 -13.63
N GLU A 132 9.15 -9.25 -12.99
CA GLU A 132 9.62 -10.62 -13.02
C GLU A 132 8.57 -11.57 -12.42
N VAL A 133 8.11 -11.29 -11.20
CA VAL A 133 7.12 -12.14 -10.52
C VAL A 133 5.83 -12.25 -11.32
N PHE A 134 5.28 -11.14 -11.81
CA PHE A 134 4.06 -11.17 -12.61
C PHE A 134 4.26 -11.76 -14.01
N SER A 135 5.50 -12.00 -14.48
CA SER A 135 5.74 -12.73 -15.72
C SER A 135 5.32 -14.21 -15.67
N HIS A 136 5.27 -14.79 -14.48
CA HIS A 136 4.83 -16.18 -14.20
C HIS A 136 3.30 -16.32 -14.11
N LYS A 137 2.56 -15.69 -15.06
CA LYS A 137 1.09 -15.61 -15.05
C LYS A 137 0.42 -16.97 -14.86
N LYS A 138 0.82 -17.97 -15.65
CA LYS A 138 0.19 -19.30 -15.63
C LYS A 138 0.33 -20.00 -14.28
N GLU A 139 1.51 -19.88 -13.68
CA GLU A 139 1.81 -20.47 -12.38
C GLU A 139 1.08 -19.72 -11.25
N LEU A 140 0.99 -18.39 -11.34
CA LEU A 140 0.22 -17.57 -10.39
C LEU A 140 -1.26 -17.91 -10.46
N GLU A 141 -1.83 -18.02 -11.67
CA GLU A 141 -3.23 -18.42 -11.87
C GLU A 141 -3.49 -19.85 -11.35
N ALA A 142 -2.55 -20.78 -11.56
CA ALA A 142 -2.65 -22.13 -11.01
C ALA A 142 -2.60 -22.16 -9.48
N ALA A 143 -1.95 -21.18 -8.85
CA ALA A 143 -1.92 -20.99 -7.40
C ALA A 143 -3.15 -20.20 -6.87
N GLY A 144 -4.11 -19.84 -7.75
CA GLY A 144 -5.32 -19.07 -7.39
C GLY A 144 -5.08 -17.57 -7.26
N LEU A 145 -3.96 -17.06 -7.77
CA LEU A 145 -3.63 -15.63 -7.77
C LEU A 145 -3.90 -15.05 -9.16
N ALA A 146 -4.44 -13.83 -9.21
CA ALA A 146 -4.57 -13.08 -10.45
C ALA A 146 -3.25 -12.38 -10.82
N VAL A 147 -3.15 -11.90 -12.06
CA VAL A 147 -2.17 -10.89 -12.45
C VAL A 147 -2.85 -9.52 -12.53
N PRO A 148 -2.12 -8.40 -12.43
CA PRO A 148 -2.69 -7.07 -12.51
C PRO A 148 -3.56 -6.88 -13.75
N PHE A 149 -4.72 -6.24 -13.59
CA PHE A 149 -5.69 -6.02 -14.68
C PHE A 149 -5.08 -5.34 -15.90
N TYR A 150 -4.23 -4.33 -15.67
CA TYR A 150 -3.61 -3.58 -16.77
C TYR A 150 -2.67 -4.43 -17.62
N ARG A 151 -2.00 -5.42 -17.03
CA ARG A 151 -1.23 -6.42 -17.78
C ARG A 151 -2.12 -7.22 -18.72
N GLN A 152 -3.27 -7.70 -18.22
CA GLN A 152 -4.22 -8.45 -19.06
C GLN A 152 -4.72 -7.61 -20.24
N VAL A 153 -5.03 -6.34 -20.00
CA VAL A 153 -5.43 -5.39 -21.06
C VAL A 153 -4.33 -5.22 -22.10
N CYS A 154 -3.08 -5.05 -21.67
CA CYS A 154 -1.94 -4.89 -22.58
C CYS A 154 -1.69 -6.15 -23.42
N GLU A 155 -1.77 -7.34 -22.82
CA GLU A 155 -1.67 -8.62 -23.51
C GLU A 155 -2.75 -8.75 -24.60
N GLU A 156 -4.01 -8.45 -24.27
CA GLU A 156 -5.11 -8.54 -25.22
C GLU A 156 -5.01 -7.52 -26.37
N LEU A 157 -4.60 -6.28 -26.09
CA LEU A 157 -4.34 -5.27 -27.10
C LEU A 157 -3.21 -5.69 -28.06
N ALA A 158 -2.11 -6.22 -27.51
CA ALA A 158 -0.99 -6.71 -28.31
C ALA A 158 -1.39 -7.91 -29.19
N ASP A 159 -2.22 -8.84 -28.68
CA ASP A 159 -2.73 -9.99 -29.43
C ASP A 159 -3.64 -9.58 -30.60
N ARG A 160 -4.30 -8.43 -30.48
CA ARG A 160 -5.09 -7.80 -31.55
C ARG A 160 -4.25 -6.95 -32.53
N GLY A 161 -2.91 -6.93 -32.36
CA GLY A 161 -1.98 -6.20 -33.23
C GLY A 161 -1.80 -4.74 -32.88
N PHE A 162 -2.27 -4.28 -31.70
CA PHE A 162 -1.99 -2.93 -31.24
C PHE A 162 -0.53 -2.81 -30.76
N PRO A 163 0.21 -1.74 -31.13
CA PRO A 163 1.63 -1.58 -30.76
C PRO A 163 1.76 -1.17 -29.28
N ILE A 164 1.78 -2.14 -28.38
CA ILE A 164 1.90 -1.94 -26.93
C ILE A 164 2.79 -3.01 -26.31
N GLN A 165 3.53 -2.64 -25.25
CA GLN A 165 4.29 -3.57 -24.43
C GLN A 165 3.33 -4.42 -23.57
N ARG A 166 3.64 -5.71 -23.40
CA ARG A 166 2.77 -6.67 -22.69
C ARG A 166 2.95 -6.69 -21.18
N ASP A 167 4.05 -6.15 -20.68
CA ASP A 167 4.51 -6.26 -19.28
C ASP A 167 4.21 -5.02 -18.43
N LEU A 168 3.31 -4.18 -18.89
CA LEU A 168 2.86 -3.01 -18.14
C LEU A 168 1.92 -3.44 -17.02
N LEU A 169 2.09 -2.87 -15.84
CA LEU A 169 1.41 -3.31 -14.63
C LEU A 169 0.47 -2.27 -14.04
N THR A 170 0.67 -0.99 -14.35
CA THR A 170 -0.05 0.13 -13.74
C THR A 170 -0.91 0.89 -14.74
N LEU A 171 -1.90 1.63 -14.23
CA LEU A 171 -2.76 2.50 -15.03
C LEU A 171 -1.95 3.53 -15.82
N GLU A 172 -0.99 4.19 -15.18
CA GLU A 172 -0.21 5.27 -15.80
C GLU A 172 0.67 4.73 -16.93
N GLU A 173 1.40 3.63 -16.70
CA GLU A 173 2.20 2.97 -17.74
C GLU A 173 1.32 2.58 -18.95
N THR A 174 0.17 1.96 -18.70
CA THR A 174 -0.76 1.49 -19.74
C THR A 174 -1.36 2.64 -20.53
N LYS A 175 -1.80 3.69 -19.86
CA LYS A 175 -2.35 4.90 -20.47
C LYS A 175 -1.34 5.55 -21.41
N ASP A 176 -0.11 5.76 -20.95
CA ASP A 176 0.94 6.39 -21.73
C ASP A 176 1.30 5.55 -22.96
N ALA A 177 1.39 4.23 -22.81
CA ALA A 177 1.66 3.30 -23.91
C ALA A 177 0.51 3.29 -24.94
N ILE A 178 -0.75 3.33 -24.52
CA ILE A 178 -1.91 3.43 -25.42
C ILE A 178 -1.87 4.75 -26.21
N ILE A 179 -1.59 5.87 -25.54
CA ILE A 179 -1.48 7.19 -26.23
C ILE A 179 -0.36 7.16 -27.27
N GLN A 180 0.78 6.56 -26.94
CA GLN A 180 1.90 6.42 -27.89
C GLN A 180 1.52 5.53 -29.07
N GLY A 181 0.95 4.37 -28.85
CA GLY A 181 0.51 3.43 -29.89
C GLY A 181 -0.51 4.06 -30.84
N LEU A 182 -1.45 4.87 -30.33
CA LEU A 182 -2.41 5.63 -31.15
C LEU A 182 -1.73 6.68 -32.05
N LYS A 183 -0.68 7.33 -31.56
CA LYS A 183 0.11 8.29 -32.38
C LYS A 183 0.85 7.58 -33.52
N GLU A 184 1.45 6.41 -33.22
CA GLU A 184 2.14 5.59 -34.22
C GLU A 184 1.20 5.09 -35.33
N LEU A 185 -0.03 4.70 -34.98
CA LEU A 185 -1.04 4.28 -35.95
C LEU A 185 -1.60 5.42 -36.80
N ARG A 186 -1.66 6.64 -36.27
CA ARG A 186 -2.12 7.85 -37.00
C ARG A 186 -1.05 8.47 -37.86
N GLY A 187 0.23 8.21 -37.60
CA GLY A 187 1.37 8.71 -38.36
C GLY A 187 1.75 7.83 -39.55
N LYS A 188 1.06 6.71 -39.72
CA LYS A 188 1.12 5.83 -40.89
C LYS A 188 -0.06 6.11 -41.81
#